data_d07951bf933e8110089158332b1a6d02
#
_entry.id   d07951bf933e8110089158332b1a6d02
#
_cell.length_a   1.000
_cell.length_b   1.000
_cell.length_c   1.000
_cell.angle_alpha   90.00
_cell.angle_beta   90.00
_cell.angle_gamma   90.00
#
_symmetry.space_group_name_H-M   'P 1'
#
loop_
_entity.id
_entity.type
_entity.pdbx_description
1 polymer ?
#
loop_
_entity_poly.entity_id
_entity_poly.type
_entity_poly.pdbx_seq_one_letter_code
_entity_poly.pdbx_strand_id
1 'polypeptide(L)'
;MTDDVESGVGAGAQGHEGEPRLDIQAGTEIEADTGLYDEGVLDPENELQDEDEDLDAELDADVVKDGDEPAGGNRAGAAGALWGGRFAGGPAPELVELSRSTQFDFQLAPYDIAGSIAHARALAEAGYLSRSDRDRMIDALETLLAAVQDGSFLPEPDDEDVHSALERGLMAIAGAELGGKLRAGRSRNDQIATLVRMYLRDHAATIYGLVIQLIDALAAQADANEGVILPGRTHLQHAQPVLLAHHLLAHCWPLVRDLERLRDWDARANVSPYGSGALAGSTLGLDASAVARDLGFARSSENSIDGTAARDVVAEFAYITAQIGIDMSRLAEEIVLWNTKEFGFVRLSDSFSTGSSIMPQKKNPDIAELARGKSGRLIGNLAGLLATLKGMPLAYNRDLQEDKEPVFDSVLTLEVLLPAFTGMIETLEFNAERMAELAPQGYSLATDVAEWLVKQHVSFRDAHEITGELVRFAEERGIELDEVSDDDLLDISPHLTPEVRVVLNVRGSVDSRDGIGGTATNRVAEQLAELTERVRVLGSAPAFGSAQLETRG
;
A
#
# COMPACT_ATOMS: atom_id res chain seq x y z
N MET A 1 -1.77 75.99 19.11
CA MET A 1 -2.73 76.41 20.15
C MET A 1 -3.31 75.07 20.65
N THR A 2 -2.63 74.39 21.60
CA THR A 2 -2.85 74.53 23.05
C THR A 2 -4.23 73.99 23.42
N ASP A 3 -4.49 73.10 24.23
CA ASP A 3 -3.95 72.48 25.45
C ASP A 3 -4.98 71.44 25.86
N ASP A 4 -4.61 70.27 26.26
CA ASP A 4 -4.43 69.75 27.62
C ASP A 4 -5.66 69.57 28.49
N VAL A 5 -5.58 68.51 29.28
CA VAL A 5 -6.00 68.27 30.69
C VAL A 5 -7.08 67.17 30.90
N GLU A 6 -6.61 66.00 31.27
CA GLU A 6 -6.51 65.35 32.60
C GLU A 6 -7.80 65.01 33.37
N SER A 7 -7.73 63.73 33.80
CA SER A 7 -7.99 63.15 35.15
C SER A 7 -9.46 62.86 35.52
N GLY A 8 -9.73 61.73 36.09
CA GLY A 8 -9.34 61.06 37.23
C GLY A 8 -10.30 59.99 37.74
N VAL A 9 -9.75 58.97 38.20
CA VAL A 9 -9.97 58.20 39.46
C VAL A 9 -11.39 57.82 39.93
N GLY A 10 -11.55 56.51 40.18
CA GLY A 10 -12.54 55.99 41.09
C GLY A 10 -12.66 54.48 41.18
N ALA A 11 -12.05 53.91 42.17
CA ALA A 11 -11.90 52.52 42.56
C ALA A 11 -13.19 51.80 42.95
N GLY A 12 -13.16 50.46 42.88
CA GLY A 12 -14.10 49.55 43.52
C GLY A 12 -13.77 48.06 43.22
N ALA A 13 -13.07 47.45 44.20
CA ALA A 13 -12.65 46.05 44.17
C ALA A 13 -13.75 45.09 44.64
N GLN A 14 -13.68 43.84 44.17
CA GLN A 14 -13.88 42.52 44.81
C GLN A 14 -14.05 41.50 43.67
N GLY A 15 -13.19 40.51 43.39
CA GLY A 15 -12.72 39.45 44.25
C GLY A 15 -13.48 38.15 43.94
N HIS A 16 -12.95 37.31 43.04
CA HIS A 16 -13.12 35.85 43.15
C HIS A 16 -11.95 35.11 42.44
N GLU A 17 -11.39 34.19 43.18
CA GLU A 17 -10.41 33.15 42.96
C GLU A 17 -10.65 32.37 41.63
N GLY A 18 -9.71 32.06 40.71
CA GLY A 18 -8.51 31.32 41.01
C GLY A 18 -8.53 30.04 40.14
N GLU A 19 -7.99 30.06 38.89
CA GLU A 19 -7.58 28.87 38.19
C GLU A 19 -6.19 29.10 37.56
N PRO A 20 -5.27 28.10 37.58
CA PRO A 20 -3.88 28.32 37.24
C PRO A 20 -3.68 28.34 35.73
N ARG A 21 -3.11 29.42 35.22
CA ARG A 21 -2.53 29.51 33.90
C ARG A 21 -1.19 28.78 33.90
N LEU A 22 -1.02 27.81 33.00
CA LEU A 22 0.26 27.26 32.63
C LEU A 22 1.04 28.27 31.77
N ASP A 23 2.04 28.90 32.38
CA ASP A 23 3.03 29.70 31.68
C ASP A 23 3.99 28.74 30.97
N ILE A 24 3.95 28.71 29.63
CA ILE A 24 5.01 28.12 28.80
C ILE A 24 6.03 29.21 28.52
N GLN A 25 7.12 29.18 29.30
CA GLN A 25 8.30 29.99 29.00
C GLN A 25 8.98 29.41 27.73
N ALA A 26 9.11 30.25 26.71
CA ALA A 26 9.99 30.06 25.60
C ALA A 26 11.43 30.37 26.01
N GLY A 27 12.38 29.53 25.58
CA GLY A 27 13.80 29.89 25.55
C GLY A 27 14.72 29.05 26.41
N THR A 28 15.26 27.98 25.83
CA THR A 28 16.62 27.54 26.10
C THR A 28 17.27 27.20 24.76
N GLU A 29 18.16 28.09 24.35
CA GLU A 29 19.14 27.85 23.29
C GLU A 29 20.01 26.66 23.71
N ILE A 30 20.04 25.61 22.89
CA ILE A 30 21.01 24.52 23.02
C ILE A 30 22.24 24.96 22.22
N GLU A 31 23.27 25.40 22.93
CA GLU A 31 24.62 25.58 22.37
C GLU A 31 25.13 24.20 21.90
N ALA A 32 25.44 24.11 20.63
CA ALA A 32 26.14 22.98 20.04
C ALA A 32 27.61 23.05 20.46
N ASP A 33 28.01 22.18 21.37
CA ASP A 33 29.41 21.93 21.73
C ASP A 33 30.07 21.15 20.56
N THR A 34 30.82 21.87 19.73
CA THR A 34 31.68 21.31 18.69
C THR A 34 33.00 20.90 19.32
N GLY A 35 33.03 19.72 19.93
CA GLY A 35 34.29 19.07 20.34
C GLY A 35 35.11 18.70 19.11
N LEU A 36 36.21 19.44 18.91
CA LEU A 36 37.28 19.16 17.96
C LEU A 36 37.88 17.77 18.23
N TYR A 37 37.74 16.87 17.25
CA TYR A 37 38.58 15.66 17.21
C TYR A 37 39.92 16.04 16.61
N ASP A 38 40.94 15.89 17.45
CA ASP A 38 42.37 16.02 17.16
C ASP A 38 42.77 14.92 16.15
N GLU A 39 43.30 15.32 15.00
CA GLU A 39 43.85 14.42 14.00
C GLU A 39 45.23 13.90 14.51
N GLY A 40 45.21 12.73 15.14
CA GLY A 40 46.41 11.98 15.40
C GLY A 40 46.96 11.36 14.12
N VAL A 41 48.05 11.91 13.62
CA VAL A 41 48.90 11.36 12.56
C VAL A 41 49.41 9.98 12.99
N LEU A 42 48.99 8.92 12.28
CA LEU A 42 49.58 7.59 12.39
C LEU A 42 50.83 7.51 11.51
N ASP A 43 51.97 7.36 12.16
CA ASP A 43 53.28 7.09 11.57
C ASP A 43 53.35 5.59 11.16
N PRO A 44 53.70 5.26 9.89
CA PRO A 44 53.74 3.88 9.42
C PRO A 44 55.13 3.27 9.52
N GLU A 45 55.65 3.03 10.70
CA GLU A 45 56.81 2.15 10.91
C GLU A 45 56.78 1.61 12.34
N ASN A 46 56.20 0.42 12.53
CA ASN A 46 56.63 -0.44 13.63
C ASN A 46 56.54 -1.90 13.21
N GLU A 47 57.70 -2.51 13.24
CA GLU A 47 58.05 -3.87 12.81
C GLU A 47 57.31 -4.94 13.60
N LEU A 48 56.87 -5.96 12.88
CA LEU A 48 56.43 -7.26 13.36
C LEU A 48 57.60 -7.93 14.11
N GLN A 49 57.43 -8.24 15.39
CA GLN A 49 58.22 -9.24 16.09
C GLN A 49 57.38 -10.48 16.29
N ASP A 50 57.82 -11.55 15.64
CA ASP A 50 57.37 -12.92 15.82
C ASP A 50 57.66 -13.39 17.25
N GLU A 51 56.64 -13.83 17.97
CA GLU A 51 56.82 -14.73 19.09
C GLU A 51 56.01 -16.01 18.82
N ASP A 52 56.72 -16.99 18.26
CA ASP A 52 56.33 -18.40 18.29
C ASP A 52 56.43 -18.92 19.71
N GLU A 53 55.35 -19.26 20.37
CA GLU A 53 55.33 -20.14 21.52
C GLU A 53 54.61 -21.45 21.14
N ASP A 54 55.45 -22.47 21.01
CA ASP A 54 55.10 -23.89 20.93
C ASP A 54 54.27 -24.31 22.15
N LEU A 55 53.08 -24.85 21.89
CA LEU A 55 52.34 -25.66 22.84
C LEU A 55 52.01 -27.02 22.21
N ASP A 56 53.03 -27.86 22.13
CA ASP A 56 52.85 -29.31 22.04
C ASP A 56 52.37 -29.82 23.41
N ALA A 57 51.08 -30.17 23.50
CA ALA A 57 50.55 -30.95 24.61
C ALA A 57 50.20 -32.35 24.13
N GLU A 58 50.94 -33.28 24.63
CA GLU A 58 50.88 -34.73 24.45
C GLU A 58 49.44 -35.25 24.63
N LEU A 59 48.97 -35.99 23.62
CA LEU A 59 47.79 -36.83 23.73
C LEU A 59 48.22 -38.23 24.19
N ASP A 60 48.02 -38.51 25.47
CA ASP A 60 48.11 -39.86 26.01
C ASP A 60 46.91 -40.70 25.52
N ALA A 61 47.23 -41.76 24.79
CA ALA A 61 46.29 -42.76 24.33
C ALA A 61 46.10 -43.81 25.44
N ASP A 62 45.02 -43.73 26.20
CA ASP A 62 44.57 -44.84 27.03
C ASP A 62 43.50 -45.64 26.32
N VAL A 63 43.91 -46.82 25.88
CA VAL A 63 43.10 -47.94 25.42
C VAL A 63 42.33 -48.52 26.59
N VAL A 64 41.02 -48.36 26.62
CA VAL A 64 40.14 -49.18 27.47
C VAL A 64 39.33 -50.11 26.60
N LYS A 65 39.55 -51.40 26.79
CA LYS A 65 38.81 -52.53 26.19
C LYS A 65 37.51 -52.78 26.94
N ASP A 66 36.55 -53.17 26.11
CA ASP A 66 35.45 -54.09 26.38
C ASP A 66 34.54 -53.90 27.60
N GLY A 67 33.27 -53.74 27.31
CA GLY A 67 32.21 -54.25 28.17
C GLY A 67 30.89 -53.51 28.10
N ASP A 68 29.91 -54.22 27.56
CA ASP A 68 28.46 -54.03 27.72
C ASP A 68 27.72 -53.08 26.77
N GLU A 69 27.06 -53.67 25.80
CA GLU A 69 25.85 -53.14 25.21
C GLU A 69 24.79 -52.84 26.29
N PRO A 70 24.21 -51.65 26.28
CA PRO A 70 22.83 -51.52 26.78
C PRO A 70 21.85 -51.53 25.62
N ALA A 71 20.91 -52.40 25.83
CA ALA A 71 19.71 -52.66 25.09
C ALA A 71 19.02 -51.41 24.52
N GLY A 72 18.39 -51.63 23.30
CA GLY A 72 17.51 -50.76 22.60
C GLY A 72 16.78 -49.69 23.39
N GLY A 73 17.27 -48.49 23.35
CA GLY A 73 16.55 -47.26 23.66
C GLY A 73 15.87 -46.76 22.42
N ASN A 74 14.60 -46.69 22.51
CA ASN A 74 13.62 -46.24 21.54
C ASN A 74 14.08 -44.97 20.81
N ARG A 75 14.53 -45.05 19.54
CA ARG A 75 14.75 -43.93 18.64
C ARG A 75 13.39 -43.43 18.10
N ALA A 76 12.51 -43.07 19.00
CA ALA A 76 11.26 -42.42 18.69
C ALA A 76 11.33 -40.97 19.19
N GLY A 77 12.02 -40.10 18.46
CA GLY A 77 12.10 -38.70 18.86
C GLY A 77 13.02 -37.93 17.94
N ALA A 78 12.58 -37.65 16.74
CA ALA A 78 13.00 -36.65 15.75
C ALA A 78 12.74 -37.17 14.30
N ALA A 79 11.64 -37.85 14.06
CA ALA A 79 11.29 -38.37 12.73
C ALA A 79 10.71 -37.27 11.78
N GLY A 80 10.94 -35.98 12.06
CA GLY A 80 10.42 -34.88 11.25
C GLY A 80 11.44 -33.79 10.86
N ALA A 81 12.51 -33.58 11.64
CA ALA A 81 13.44 -32.49 11.35
C ALA A 81 14.63 -32.97 10.50
N LEU A 82 14.77 -32.48 9.27
CA LEU A 82 15.83 -32.82 8.34
C LEU A 82 17.24 -32.50 8.80
N TRP A 83 17.39 -31.59 9.77
CA TRP A 83 18.67 -31.16 10.35
C TRP A 83 19.02 -31.91 11.65
N GLY A 84 18.20 -32.89 12.02
CA GLY A 84 18.34 -33.64 13.29
C GLY A 84 19.59 -34.53 13.39
N GLY A 85 20.26 -34.85 12.28
CA GLY A 85 21.38 -35.80 12.29
C GLY A 85 22.63 -35.36 13.06
N ARG A 86 22.82 -34.06 13.28
CA ARG A 86 23.96 -33.47 14.04
C ARG A 86 23.62 -33.21 15.50
N PHE A 87 22.33 -33.09 15.84
CA PHE A 87 21.93 -32.70 17.20
C PHE A 87 21.61 -33.93 18.02
N ALA A 88 22.08 -33.94 19.28
CA ALA A 88 21.88 -35.05 20.21
C ALA A 88 20.45 -35.12 20.78
N GLY A 89 19.64 -34.03 20.64
CA GLY A 89 18.25 -33.95 21.08
C GLY A 89 17.39 -33.16 20.12
N GLY A 90 16.08 -33.20 20.32
CA GLY A 90 15.13 -32.37 19.57
C GLY A 90 15.19 -30.89 19.98
N PRO A 91 14.59 -29.98 19.20
CA PRO A 91 14.49 -28.56 19.56
C PRO A 91 13.65 -28.38 20.84
N ALA A 92 13.93 -27.30 21.57
CA ALA A 92 13.10 -26.90 22.70
C ALA A 92 11.67 -26.55 22.24
N PRO A 93 10.64 -26.86 23.04
CA PRO A 93 9.24 -26.55 22.67
C PRO A 93 9.02 -25.08 22.33
N GLU A 94 9.69 -24.18 23.04
CA GLU A 94 9.61 -22.72 22.81
C GLU A 94 10.20 -22.32 21.45
N LEU A 95 11.27 -23.00 20.99
CA LEU A 95 11.82 -22.79 19.67
C LEU A 95 10.87 -23.31 18.58
N VAL A 96 10.22 -24.43 18.79
CA VAL A 96 9.23 -24.99 17.85
C VAL A 96 8.06 -24.01 17.70
N GLU A 97 7.52 -23.51 18.82
CA GLU A 97 6.40 -22.57 18.81
C GLU A 97 6.77 -21.25 18.12
N LEU A 98 7.96 -20.69 18.44
CA LEU A 98 8.46 -19.45 17.82
C LEU A 98 8.72 -19.63 16.31
N SER A 99 9.09 -20.84 15.89
CA SER A 99 9.51 -21.14 14.51
C SER A 99 8.35 -21.47 13.57
N ARG A 100 7.21 -21.88 14.13
CA ARG A 100 6.06 -22.33 13.36
C ARG A 100 5.49 -21.19 12.53
N SER A 101 5.19 -21.45 11.25
CA SER A 101 4.66 -20.47 10.32
C SER A 101 3.42 -20.95 9.54
N THR A 102 3.00 -22.20 9.76
CA THR A 102 1.85 -22.79 9.04
C THR A 102 0.55 -22.00 9.20
N GLN A 103 0.39 -21.23 10.29
CA GLN A 103 -0.79 -20.41 10.57
C GLN A 103 -0.95 -19.23 9.59
N PHE A 104 0.12 -18.81 8.91
CA PHE A 104 0.06 -17.74 7.91
C PHE A 104 0.64 -18.14 6.55
N ASP A 105 1.61 -19.05 6.47
CA ASP A 105 2.28 -19.38 5.21
C ASP A 105 1.59 -20.50 4.41
N PHE A 106 0.63 -21.21 4.98
CA PHE A 106 -0.07 -22.29 4.28
C PHE A 106 -0.85 -21.82 3.03
N GLN A 107 -1.19 -20.54 2.94
CA GLN A 107 -1.74 -19.93 1.72
C GLN A 107 -0.77 -19.98 0.52
N LEU A 108 0.52 -20.25 0.76
CA LEU A 108 1.51 -20.47 -0.30
C LEU A 108 1.49 -21.91 -0.85
N ALA A 109 0.71 -22.82 -0.29
CA ALA A 109 0.70 -24.24 -0.69
C ALA A 109 0.46 -24.47 -2.20
N PRO A 110 -0.48 -23.79 -2.89
CA PRO A 110 -0.65 -23.96 -4.33
C PRO A 110 0.59 -23.55 -5.14
N TYR A 111 1.26 -22.49 -4.73
CA TYR A 111 2.49 -21.99 -5.38
C TYR A 111 3.67 -22.93 -5.13
N ASP A 112 3.78 -23.50 -3.93
CA ASP A 112 4.84 -24.49 -3.62
C ASP A 112 4.65 -25.78 -4.42
N ILE A 113 3.43 -26.24 -4.57
CA ILE A 113 3.14 -27.40 -5.41
C ILE A 113 3.50 -27.12 -6.88
N ALA A 114 3.14 -25.96 -7.42
CA ALA A 114 3.55 -25.55 -8.77
C ALA A 114 5.08 -25.50 -8.91
N GLY A 115 5.77 -24.89 -7.94
CA GLY A 115 7.23 -24.87 -7.87
C GLY A 115 7.84 -26.28 -7.81
N SER A 116 7.21 -27.17 -7.05
CA SER A 116 7.62 -28.58 -6.89
C SER A 116 7.44 -29.39 -8.19
N ILE A 117 6.38 -29.13 -8.95
CA ILE A 117 6.16 -29.74 -10.28
C ILE A 117 7.24 -29.29 -11.27
N ALA A 118 7.54 -28.00 -11.34
CA ALA A 118 8.60 -27.48 -12.19
C ALA A 118 9.98 -28.04 -11.80
N HIS A 119 10.23 -28.18 -10.49
CA HIS A 119 11.45 -28.80 -9.98
C HIS A 119 11.58 -30.28 -10.32
N ALA A 120 10.50 -31.06 -10.22
CA ALA A 120 10.50 -32.46 -10.63
C ALA A 120 10.86 -32.65 -12.12
N ARG A 121 10.41 -31.73 -12.98
CA ARG A 121 10.79 -31.71 -14.41
C ARG A 121 12.27 -31.41 -14.55
N ALA A 122 12.80 -30.41 -13.84
CA ALA A 122 14.24 -30.07 -13.90
C ALA A 122 15.13 -31.20 -13.39
N LEU A 123 14.72 -31.92 -12.32
CA LEU A 123 15.43 -33.12 -11.84
C LEU A 123 15.45 -34.25 -12.86
N ALA A 124 14.36 -34.45 -13.60
CA ALA A 124 14.30 -35.47 -14.63
C ALA A 124 15.17 -35.12 -15.86
N GLU A 125 15.18 -33.86 -16.27
CA GLU A 125 16.03 -33.38 -17.35
C GLU A 125 17.53 -33.48 -17.00
N ALA A 126 17.89 -33.22 -15.76
CA ALA A 126 19.25 -33.38 -15.25
C ALA A 126 19.62 -34.85 -14.94
N GLY A 127 18.68 -35.80 -15.10
CA GLY A 127 18.94 -37.24 -14.96
C GLY A 127 18.84 -37.80 -13.55
N TYR A 128 18.36 -37.02 -12.57
CA TYR A 128 18.17 -37.46 -11.17
C TYR A 128 16.83 -38.16 -10.92
N LEU A 129 15.86 -37.98 -11.81
CA LEU A 129 14.61 -38.75 -11.84
C LEU A 129 14.48 -39.44 -13.19
N SER A 130 13.99 -40.71 -13.19
CA SER A 130 13.52 -41.32 -14.42
C SER A 130 12.24 -40.61 -14.92
N ARG A 131 11.92 -40.71 -16.19
CA ARG A 131 10.66 -40.16 -16.73
C ARG A 131 9.43 -40.71 -16.00
N SER A 132 9.43 -42.01 -15.67
CA SER A 132 8.34 -42.64 -14.90
C SER A 132 8.27 -42.11 -13.49
N ASP A 133 9.39 -41.87 -12.79
CA ASP A 133 9.39 -41.31 -11.46
C ASP A 133 8.90 -39.86 -11.46
N ARG A 134 9.33 -39.07 -12.45
CA ARG A 134 8.84 -37.69 -12.66
C ARG A 134 7.31 -37.67 -12.82
N ASP A 135 6.78 -38.48 -13.72
CA ASP A 135 5.34 -38.51 -14.01
C ASP A 135 4.54 -38.91 -12.75
N ARG A 136 4.97 -39.95 -12.04
CA ARG A 136 4.36 -40.35 -10.75
C ARG A 136 4.48 -39.26 -9.67
N MET A 137 5.58 -38.51 -9.65
CA MET A 137 5.78 -37.38 -8.73
C MET A 137 4.79 -36.26 -9.04
N ILE A 138 4.63 -35.90 -10.32
CA ILE A 138 3.70 -34.88 -10.78
C ILE A 138 2.25 -35.29 -10.45
N ASP A 139 1.85 -36.52 -10.77
CA ASP A 139 0.51 -37.04 -10.45
C ASP A 139 0.21 -36.96 -8.94
N ALA A 140 1.21 -37.27 -8.10
CA ALA A 140 1.07 -37.16 -6.64
C ALA A 140 0.96 -35.71 -6.16
N LEU A 141 1.73 -34.77 -6.77
CA LEU A 141 1.64 -33.34 -6.47
C LEU A 141 0.30 -32.74 -6.92
N GLU A 142 -0.22 -33.12 -8.08
CA GLU A 142 -1.55 -32.71 -8.55
C GLU A 142 -2.68 -33.26 -7.65
N THR A 143 -2.55 -34.50 -7.17
CA THR A 143 -3.45 -35.07 -6.17
C THR A 143 -3.41 -34.28 -4.85
N LEU A 144 -2.21 -33.89 -4.40
CA LEU A 144 -2.03 -33.08 -3.21
C LEU A 144 -2.61 -31.67 -3.39
N LEU A 145 -2.44 -31.07 -4.58
CA LEU A 145 -3.03 -29.77 -4.89
C LEU A 145 -4.56 -29.79 -4.79
N ALA A 146 -5.19 -30.82 -5.35
CA ALA A 146 -6.64 -30.98 -5.25
C ALA A 146 -7.09 -31.10 -3.78
N ALA A 147 -6.34 -31.84 -2.95
CA ALA A 147 -6.65 -32.00 -1.53
C ALA A 147 -6.42 -30.71 -0.71
N VAL A 148 -5.45 -29.87 -1.09
CA VAL A 148 -5.27 -28.52 -0.52
C VAL A 148 -6.45 -27.61 -0.91
N GLN A 149 -6.86 -27.63 -2.17
CA GLN A 149 -7.93 -26.77 -2.69
C GLN A 149 -9.31 -27.11 -2.12
N ASP A 150 -9.60 -28.40 -1.91
CA ASP A 150 -10.87 -28.84 -1.33
C ASP A 150 -10.87 -28.85 0.21
N GLY A 151 -9.74 -28.52 0.84
CA GLY A 151 -9.58 -28.44 2.28
C GLY A 151 -9.46 -29.80 2.99
N SER A 152 -9.29 -30.91 2.26
CA SER A 152 -9.09 -32.24 2.83
C SER A 152 -7.66 -32.49 3.32
N PHE A 153 -6.69 -31.70 2.85
CA PHE A 153 -5.33 -31.67 3.37
C PHE A 153 -5.05 -30.35 4.11
N LEU A 154 -4.68 -30.47 5.38
CA LEU A 154 -4.37 -29.34 6.27
C LEU A 154 -3.01 -29.57 6.95
N PRO A 155 -2.34 -28.49 7.43
CA PRO A 155 -1.17 -28.63 8.29
C PRO A 155 -1.49 -29.39 9.56
N GLU A 156 -0.51 -30.14 10.06
CA GLU A 156 -0.55 -30.80 11.36
C GLU A 156 0.29 -30.04 12.40
N PRO A 157 0.06 -30.28 13.71
CA PRO A 157 0.81 -29.58 14.77
C PRO A 157 2.33 -29.74 14.70
N ASP A 158 2.81 -30.82 14.10
CA ASP A 158 4.23 -31.12 13.94
C ASP A 158 4.87 -30.49 12.66
N ASP A 159 4.05 -29.89 11.79
CA ASP A 159 4.56 -29.19 10.63
C ASP A 159 5.10 -27.81 11.01
N GLU A 160 6.39 -27.54 10.70
CA GLU A 160 7.05 -26.27 10.99
C GLU A 160 6.54 -25.15 10.05
N ASP A 161 6.43 -25.46 8.77
CA ASP A 161 6.10 -24.53 7.69
C ASP A 161 5.28 -25.25 6.58
N VAL A 162 4.79 -24.48 5.61
CA VAL A 162 4.09 -25.01 4.43
C VAL A 162 4.90 -26.08 3.70
N HIS A 163 6.22 -25.93 3.64
CA HIS A 163 7.09 -26.88 2.92
C HIS A 163 7.12 -28.25 3.61
N SER A 164 7.20 -28.29 4.96
CA SER A 164 7.17 -29.54 5.72
C SER A 164 5.81 -30.23 5.64
N ALA A 165 4.72 -29.47 5.71
CA ALA A 165 3.37 -29.99 5.52
C ALA A 165 3.22 -30.67 4.15
N LEU A 166 3.61 -29.99 3.07
CA LEU A 166 3.50 -30.52 1.71
C LEU A 166 4.45 -31.71 1.46
N GLU A 167 5.65 -31.72 2.04
CA GLU A 167 6.55 -32.87 1.97
C GLU A 167 5.93 -34.11 2.65
N ARG A 168 5.32 -33.93 3.83
CA ARG A 168 4.56 -35.00 4.50
C ARG A 168 3.43 -35.51 3.62
N GLY A 169 2.64 -34.63 3.01
CA GLY A 169 1.55 -34.97 2.10
C GLY A 169 2.05 -35.73 0.88
N LEU A 170 3.11 -35.25 0.22
CA LEU A 170 3.72 -35.90 -0.94
C LEU A 170 4.25 -37.30 -0.59
N MET A 171 4.96 -37.44 0.53
CA MET A 171 5.46 -38.76 0.96
C MET A 171 4.33 -39.75 1.29
N ALA A 172 3.21 -39.27 1.80
CA ALA A 172 2.04 -40.12 2.04
C ALA A 172 1.42 -40.65 0.73
N ILE A 173 1.40 -39.87 -0.34
CA ILE A 173 0.82 -40.23 -1.65
C ILE A 173 1.81 -41.01 -2.51
N ALA A 174 3.04 -40.48 -2.70
CA ALA A 174 4.04 -41.03 -3.61
C ALA A 174 4.90 -42.15 -2.97
N GLY A 175 4.89 -42.26 -1.65
CA GLY A 175 5.80 -43.09 -0.85
C GLY A 175 7.11 -42.35 -0.51
N ALA A 176 7.70 -42.68 0.64
CA ALA A 176 8.88 -41.98 1.17
C ALA A 176 10.10 -42.02 0.26
N GLU A 177 10.31 -43.13 -0.49
CA GLU A 177 11.45 -43.26 -1.41
C GLU A 177 11.34 -42.28 -2.58
N LEU A 178 10.19 -42.15 -3.22
CA LEU A 178 9.99 -41.27 -4.36
C LEU A 178 9.86 -39.81 -3.89
N GLY A 179 9.00 -39.53 -2.88
CA GLY A 179 8.78 -38.18 -2.37
C GLY A 179 10.06 -37.53 -1.83
N GLY A 180 10.92 -38.31 -1.15
CA GLY A 180 12.18 -37.81 -0.62
C GLY A 180 13.21 -37.38 -1.68
N LYS A 181 13.05 -37.79 -2.96
CA LYS A 181 13.95 -37.35 -4.06
C LYS A 181 13.70 -35.89 -4.46
N LEU A 182 12.55 -35.32 -4.18
CA LEU A 182 12.16 -33.98 -4.64
C LEU A 182 13.05 -32.87 -4.07
N ARG A 183 13.66 -33.07 -2.91
CA ARG A 183 14.49 -32.02 -2.25
C ARG A 183 15.87 -31.83 -2.88
N ALA A 184 16.33 -32.71 -3.75
CA ALA A 184 17.66 -32.63 -4.31
C ALA A 184 17.90 -31.31 -5.06
N GLY A 185 18.93 -30.55 -4.67
CA GLY A 185 19.32 -29.30 -5.33
C GLY A 185 18.45 -28.07 -5.02
N ARG A 186 17.47 -28.17 -4.12
CA ARG A 186 16.59 -27.06 -3.69
C ARG A 186 16.85 -26.69 -2.23
N SER A 187 16.91 -25.42 -1.93
CA SER A 187 16.88 -24.88 -0.57
C SER A 187 15.51 -24.27 -0.25
N ARG A 188 15.13 -24.26 1.03
CA ARG A 188 13.98 -23.47 1.47
C ARG A 188 14.15 -21.98 1.18
N ASN A 189 15.40 -21.47 1.12
CA ASN A 189 15.69 -20.05 0.91
C ASN A 189 15.25 -19.55 -0.47
N ASP A 190 15.68 -20.20 -1.54
CA ASP A 190 15.28 -19.85 -2.92
C ASP A 190 13.82 -20.25 -3.19
N GLN A 191 13.35 -21.33 -2.58
CA GLN A 191 11.97 -21.77 -2.65
C GLN A 191 11.03 -20.67 -2.13
N ILE A 192 11.14 -20.26 -0.87
CA ILE A 192 10.24 -19.26 -0.28
C ILE A 192 10.33 -17.90 -0.99
N ALA A 193 11.54 -17.48 -1.42
CA ALA A 193 11.71 -16.25 -2.18
C ALA A 193 10.94 -16.28 -3.51
N THR A 194 10.88 -17.45 -4.16
CA THR A 194 10.12 -17.66 -5.41
C THR A 194 8.62 -17.63 -5.13
N LEU A 195 8.16 -18.36 -4.10
CA LEU A 195 6.73 -18.48 -3.79
C LEU A 195 6.11 -17.16 -3.41
N VAL A 196 6.80 -16.34 -2.62
CA VAL A 196 6.33 -15.00 -2.25
C VAL A 196 6.17 -14.11 -3.50
N ARG A 197 7.13 -14.17 -4.44
CA ARG A 197 6.99 -13.43 -5.71
C ARG A 197 5.82 -13.94 -6.56
N MET A 198 5.61 -15.25 -6.65
CA MET A 198 4.46 -15.82 -7.36
C MET A 198 3.14 -15.35 -6.74
N TYR A 199 3.02 -15.46 -5.43
CA TYR A 199 1.86 -15.00 -4.67
C TYR A 199 1.57 -13.52 -4.91
N LEU A 200 2.58 -12.65 -4.72
CA LEU A 200 2.39 -11.21 -4.87
C LEU A 200 2.03 -10.80 -6.31
N ARG A 201 2.59 -11.47 -7.32
CA ARG A 201 2.26 -11.18 -8.72
C ARG A 201 0.83 -11.59 -9.08
N ASP A 202 0.36 -12.70 -8.54
CA ASP A 202 -1.01 -13.18 -8.74
C ASP A 202 -2.04 -12.25 -8.09
N HIS A 203 -1.81 -11.91 -6.82
CA HIS A 203 -2.65 -10.95 -6.11
C HIS A 203 -2.54 -9.50 -6.63
N ALA A 204 -1.39 -9.11 -7.16
CA ALA A 204 -1.25 -7.83 -7.87
C ALA A 204 -2.19 -7.73 -9.08
N ALA A 205 -2.36 -8.84 -9.83
CA ALA A 205 -3.33 -8.90 -10.94
C ALA A 205 -4.77 -8.70 -10.45
N THR A 206 -5.14 -9.33 -9.35
CA THR A 206 -6.45 -9.18 -8.71
C THR A 206 -6.67 -7.74 -8.24
N ILE A 207 -5.73 -7.17 -7.48
CA ILE A 207 -5.81 -5.78 -6.99
C ILE A 207 -5.87 -4.79 -8.16
N TYR A 208 -5.09 -5.02 -9.22
CA TYR A 208 -5.11 -4.21 -10.43
C TYR A 208 -6.51 -4.15 -11.06
N GLY A 209 -7.16 -5.31 -11.20
CA GLY A 209 -8.53 -5.38 -11.71
C GLY A 209 -9.55 -4.65 -10.81
N LEU A 210 -9.38 -4.76 -9.49
CA LEU A 210 -10.26 -4.09 -8.52
C LEU A 210 -10.07 -2.56 -8.52
N VAL A 211 -8.85 -2.07 -8.72
CA VAL A 211 -8.58 -0.62 -8.86
C VAL A 211 -9.19 -0.08 -10.15
N ILE A 212 -9.15 -0.84 -11.25
CA ILE A 212 -9.85 -0.46 -12.50
C ILE A 212 -11.35 -0.32 -12.23
N GLN A 213 -11.98 -1.27 -11.55
CA GLN A 213 -13.41 -1.21 -11.22
C GLN A 213 -13.75 0.04 -10.38
N LEU A 214 -12.91 0.43 -9.43
CA LEU A 214 -13.09 1.65 -8.66
C LEU A 214 -12.99 2.91 -9.55
N ILE A 215 -12.02 2.96 -10.48
CA ILE A 215 -11.90 4.07 -11.43
C ILE A 215 -13.14 4.14 -12.34
N ASP A 216 -13.61 3.00 -12.84
CA ASP A 216 -14.80 2.94 -13.69
C ASP A 216 -16.06 3.41 -12.96
N ALA A 217 -16.21 3.04 -11.66
CA ALA A 217 -17.32 3.52 -10.83
C ALA A 217 -17.28 5.04 -10.63
N LEU A 218 -16.11 5.61 -10.35
CA LEU A 218 -15.93 7.06 -10.23
C LEU A 218 -16.19 7.80 -11.56
N ALA A 219 -15.71 7.25 -12.67
CA ALA A 219 -15.92 7.79 -14.00
C ALA A 219 -17.42 7.76 -14.39
N ALA A 220 -18.12 6.67 -14.07
CA ALA A 220 -19.56 6.56 -14.28
C ALA A 220 -20.35 7.58 -13.45
N GLN A 221 -19.97 7.80 -12.19
CA GLN A 221 -20.56 8.84 -11.36
C GLN A 221 -20.26 10.25 -11.88
N ALA A 222 -19.06 10.48 -12.41
CA ALA A 222 -18.70 11.76 -13.04
C ALA A 222 -19.57 12.03 -14.29
N ASP A 223 -19.75 11.04 -15.14
CA ASP A 223 -20.58 11.13 -16.35
C ASP A 223 -22.06 11.39 -15.98
N ALA A 224 -22.60 10.61 -15.04
CA ALA A 224 -23.98 10.75 -14.59
C ALA A 224 -24.30 12.12 -13.97
N ASN A 225 -23.29 12.82 -13.46
CA ASN A 225 -23.41 14.11 -12.77
C ASN A 225 -22.65 15.24 -13.48
N GLU A 226 -22.47 15.18 -14.80
CA GLU A 226 -21.66 16.11 -15.60
C GLU A 226 -21.96 17.60 -15.40
N GLY A 227 -23.24 17.93 -15.14
CA GLY A 227 -23.74 19.31 -14.99
C GLY A 227 -23.78 19.82 -13.55
N VAL A 228 -23.53 18.99 -12.54
CA VAL A 228 -23.61 19.35 -11.12
C VAL A 228 -22.42 20.21 -10.72
N ILE A 229 -22.71 21.36 -10.09
CA ILE A 229 -21.68 22.29 -9.60
C ILE A 229 -21.72 22.29 -8.09
N LEU A 230 -20.53 22.26 -7.44
CA LEU A 230 -20.37 22.36 -6.00
C LEU A 230 -19.35 23.46 -5.66
N PRO A 231 -19.34 23.94 -4.40
CA PRO A 231 -18.29 24.83 -3.95
C PRO A 231 -16.96 24.05 -3.84
N GLY A 232 -15.99 24.37 -4.67
CA GLY A 232 -14.61 23.91 -4.49
C GLY A 232 -14.06 24.50 -3.19
N ARG A 233 -13.16 23.76 -2.53
CA ARG A 233 -12.67 24.14 -1.20
C ARG A 233 -11.15 24.05 -1.13
N THR A 234 -10.56 25.01 -0.42
CA THR A 234 -9.20 24.96 0.10
C THR A 234 -9.26 25.28 1.59
N HIS A 235 -8.48 24.58 2.43
CA HIS A 235 -8.56 24.72 3.90
C HIS A 235 -9.99 24.49 4.46
N LEU A 236 -10.79 23.67 3.76
CA LEU A 236 -12.23 23.46 3.98
C LEU A 236 -13.09 24.72 3.86
N GLN A 237 -12.53 25.87 3.46
CA GLN A 237 -13.26 27.09 3.16
C GLN A 237 -13.74 27.10 1.69
N HIS A 238 -14.85 27.79 1.42
CA HIS A 238 -15.31 28.01 0.05
C HIS A 238 -14.23 28.73 -0.75
N ALA A 239 -13.95 28.22 -1.93
CA ALA A 239 -13.01 28.80 -2.89
C ALA A 239 -13.75 29.12 -4.18
N GLN A 240 -13.54 28.38 -5.23
CA GLN A 240 -14.17 28.60 -6.54
C GLN A 240 -15.17 27.49 -6.84
N PRO A 241 -16.29 27.77 -7.53
CA PRO A 241 -17.18 26.72 -8.01
C PRO A 241 -16.47 25.76 -8.97
N VAL A 242 -16.74 24.47 -8.83
CA VAL A 242 -16.20 23.43 -9.71
C VAL A 242 -17.30 22.44 -10.11
N LEU A 243 -17.14 21.74 -11.22
CA LEU A 243 -18.00 20.61 -11.56
C LEU A 243 -17.74 19.44 -10.63
N LEU A 244 -18.80 18.76 -10.17
CA LEU A 244 -18.69 17.51 -9.41
C LEU A 244 -17.93 16.45 -10.22
N ALA A 245 -18.18 16.34 -11.50
CA ALA A 245 -17.44 15.46 -12.40
C ALA A 245 -15.93 15.75 -12.37
N HIS A 246 -15.53 17.02 -12.40
CA HIS A 246 -14.12 17.41 -12.27
C HIS A 246 -13.50 16.93 -10.96
N HIS A 247 -14.23 17.09 -9.86
CA HIS A 247 -13.78 16.67 -8.53
C HIS A 247 -13.63 15.14 -8.44
N LEU A 248 -14.61 14.38 -8.95
CA LEU A 248 -14.53 12.92 -8.95
C LEU A 248 -13.38 12.39 -9.83
N LEU A 249 -13.16 12.99 -11.00
CA LEU A 249 -12.04 12.65 -11.86
C LEU A 249 -10.67 12.94 -11.19
N ALA A 250 -10.60 13.93 -10.31
CA ALA A 250 -9.39 14.21 -9.55
C ALA A 250 -8.97 13.03 -8.64
N HIS A 251 -9.91 12.21 -8.17
CA HIS A 251 -9.63 10.97 -7.44
C HIS A 251 -9.23 9.79 -8.35
N CYS A 252 -9.60 9.81 -9.63
CA CYS A 252 -9.21 8.77 -10.57
C CYS A 252 -7.72 8.82 -10.92
N TRP A 253 -7.14 10.02 -11.08
CA TRP A 253 -5.76 10.16 -11.54
C TRP A 253 -4.69 9.58 -10.61
N PRO A 254 -4.78 9.67 -9.29
CA PRO A 254 -3.90 8.93 -8.38
C PRO A 254 -3.99 7.42 -8.57
N LEU A 255 -5.20 6.86 -8.69
CA LEU A 255 -5.44 5.44 -8.91
C LEU A 255 -4.86 4.95 -10.26
N VAL A 256 -4.94 5.78 -11.31
CA VAL A 256 -4.25 5.48 -12.58
C VAL A 256 -2.74 5.35 -12.38
N ARG A 257 -2.14 6.25 -11.60
CA ARG A 257 -0.70 6.15 -11.26
C ARG A 257 -0.39 4.92 -10.42
N ASP A 258 -1.33 4.43 -9.61
CA ASP A 258 -1.15 3.18 -8.85
C ASP A 258 -1.18 1.95 -9.77
N LEU A 259 -2.03 1.95 -10.80
CA LEU A 259 -1.99 0.92 -11.85
C LEU A 259 -0.63 0.91 -12.57
N GLU A 260 -0.10 2.09 -12.89
CA GLU A 260 1.23 2.21 -13.51
C GLU A 260 2.35 1.71 -12.59
N ARG A 261 2.29 2.03 -11.28
CA ARG A 261 3.23 1.51 -10.27
C ARG A 261 3.20 -0.02 -10.18
N LEU A 262 2.01 -0.63 -10.15
CA LEU A 262 1.88 -2.09 -10.14
C LEU A 262 2.53 -2.73 -11.36
N ARG A 263 2.36 -2.14 -12.54
CA ARG A 263 3.00 -2.65 -13.78
C ARG A 263 4.50 -2.51 -13.76
N ASP A 264 5.01 -1.36 -13.34
CA ASP A 264 6.44 -1.11 -13.20
C ASP A 264 7.06 -2.05 -12.16
N TRP A 265 6.35 -2.29 -11.07
CA TRP A 265 6.74 -3.26 -10.05
C TRP A 265 6.81 -4.69 -10.62
N ASP A 266 5.81 -5.15 -11.37
CA ASP A 266 5.81 -6.51 -11.97
C ASP A 266 7.03 -6.72 -12.87
N ALA A 267 7.43 -5.72 -13.63
CA ALA A 267 8.64 -5.82 -14.47
C ALA A 267 9.91 -6.14 -13.64
N ARG A 268 9.99 -5.68 -12.38
CA ARG A 268 11.09 -6.01 -11.45
C ARG A 268 10.86 -7.31 -10.69
N ALA A 269 9.63 -7.59 -10.29
CA ALA A 269 9.25 -8.81 -9.57
C ALA A 269 9.29 -10.08 -10.45
N ASN A 270 9.18 -9.92 -11.78
CA ASN A 270 9.11 -11.01 -12.78
C ASN A 270 10.47 -11.68 -13.03
N VAL A 271 11.18 -11.99 -11.94
CA VAL A 271 12.48 -12.64 -11.91
C VAL A 271 12.43 -13.77 -10.88
N SER A 272 12.71 -15.01 -11.32
CA SER A 272 12.67 -16.18 -10.46
C SER A 272 13.94 -16.31 -9.63
N PRO A 273 13.87 -16.35 -8.29
CA PRO A 273 15.01 -16.72 -7.44
C PRO A 273 15.39 -18.19 -7.51
N TYR A 274 14.51 -19.01 -8.06
CA TYR A 274 14.67 -20.46 -8.06
C TYR A 274 15.97 -20.90 -8.74
N GLY A 275 16.70 -21.82 -8.10
CA GLY A 275 18.02 -22.25 -8.53
C GLY A 275 19.17 -21.55 -7.82
N SER A 276 18.88 -20.53 -6.99
CA SER A 276 19.88 -19.87 -6.14
C SER A 276 20.38 -20.77 -5.01
N GLY A 277 19.66 -21.85 -4.70
CA GLY A 277 19.95 -22.73 -3.58
C GLY A 277 19.89 -21.99 -2.24
N ALA A 278 20.79 -22.35 -1.32
CA ALA A 278 20.86 -21.60 -0.05
C ALA A 278 21.41 -20.17 -0.24
N LEU A 279 22.40 -20.00 -1.13
CA LEU A 279 23.03 -18.72 -1.53
C LEU A 279 24.01 -18.84 -2.71
N ALA A 280 24.49 -20.05 -3.02
CA ALA A 280 25.62 -20.26 -3.95
C ALA A 280 25.21 -21.03 -5.24
N GLY A 281 23.92 -21.23 -5.46
CA GLY A 281 23.41 -22.07 -6.53
C GLY A 281 23.46 -23.57 -6.17
N SER A 282 23.42 -24.43 -7.19
CA SER A 282 23.44 -25.89 -7.06
C SER A 282 24.49 -26.51 -7.96
N THR A 283 25.15 -27.58 -7.50
CA THR A 283 26.10 -28.38 -8.29
C THR A 283 25.42 -29.44 -9.16
N LEU A 284 24.10 -29.59 -9.07
CA LEU A 284 23.35 -30.63 -9.77
C LEU A 284 23.05 -30.30 -11.24
N GLY A 285 23.42 -29.10 -11.73
CA GLY A 285 23.20 -28.70 -13.11
C GLY A 285 21.72 -28.54 -13.51
N LEU A 286 20.87 -28.17 -12.54
CA LEU A 286 19.46 -27.87 -12.79
C LEU A 286 19.32 -26.59 -13.62
N ASP A 287 18.49 -26.60 -14.66
CA ASP A 287 18.22 -25.42 -15.49
C ASP A 287 17.23 -24.48 -14.78
N ALA A 288 17.77 -23.49 -14.04
CA ALA A 288 16.98 -22.46 -13.35
C ALA A 288 16.12 -21.62 -14.33
N SER A 289 16.59 -21.44 -15.58
CA SER A 289 15.84 -20.70 -16.60
C SER A 289 14.64 -21.48 -17.13
N ALA A 290 14.76 -22.82 -17.22
CA ALA A 290 13.62 -23.68 -17.55
C ALA A 290 12.55 -23.62 -16.43
N VAL A 291 12.98 -23.73 -15.18
CA VAL A 291 12.06 -23.59 -14.02
C VAL A 291 11.41 -22.22 -14.00
N ALA A 292 12.15 -21.14 -14.23
CA ALA A 292 11.59 -19.79 -14.31
C ALA A 292 10.49 -19.69 -15.37
N ARG A 293 10.71 -20.23 -16.58
CA ARG A 293 9.69 -20.26 -17.65
C ARG A 293 8.47 -21.09 -17.27
N ASP A 294 8.66 -22.26 -16.66
CA ASP A 294 7.57 -23.14 -16.22
C ASP A 294 6.67 -22.45 -15.16
N LEU A 295 7.27 -21.55 -14.35
CA LEU A 295 6.58 -20.77 -13.33
C LEU A 295 6.07 -19.40 -13.83
N GLY A 296 6.19 -19.11 -15.14
CA GLY A 296 5.71 -17.85 -15.73
C GLY A 296 6.55 -16.62 -15.41
N PHE A 297 7.82 -16.81 -15.02
CA PHE A 297 8.77 -15.70 -14.87
C PHE A 297 9.49 -15.41 -16.20
N ALA A 298 9.83 -14.15 -16.41
CA ALA A 298 10.54 -13.71 -17.60
C ALA A 298 11.99 -14.26 -17.66
N ARG A 299 12.63 -14.41 -16.49
CA ARG A 299 14.02 -14.88 -16.37
C ARG A 299 14.32 -15.38 -14.95
N SER A 300 15.46 -16.06 -14.78
CA SER A 300 16.04 -16.37 -13.46
C SER A 300 16.90 -15.22 -12.93
N SER A 301 17.15 -15.21 -11.62
CA SER A 301 18.02 -14.22 -10.95
C SER A 301 19.44 -14.27 -11.50
N GLU A 302 20.08 -13.10 -11.62
CA GLU A 302 21.44 -12.93 -12.11
C GLU A 302 22.50 -13.32 -11.09
N ASN A 303 22.16 -13.21 -9.79
CA ASN A 303 23.04 -13.54 -8.67
C ASN A 303 22.29 -14.35 -7.63
N SER A 304 22.84 -15.49 -7.22
CA SER A 304 22.18 -16.41 -6.28
C SER A 304 22.09 -15.89 -4.86
N ILE A 305 23.03 -15.05 -4.41
CA ILE A 305 22.96 -14.42 -3.09
C ILE A 305 21.81 -13.39 -3.08
N ASP A 306 21.76 -12.55 -4.10
CA ASP A 306 20.67 -11.59 -4.30
C ASP A 306 19.31 -12.31 -4.44
N GLY A 307 19.25 -13.36 -5.23
CA GLY A 307 18.03 -14.16 -5.44
C GLY A 307 17.41 -14.67 -4.12
N THR A 308 18.24 -15.07 -3.15
CA THR A 308 17.76 -15.50 -1.83
C THR A 308 17.51 -14.35 -0.86
N ALA A 309 18.22 -13.23 -1.00
CA ALA A 309 18.17 -12.10 -0.08
C ALA A 309 17.10 -11.06 -0.42
N ALA A 310 16.88 -10.80 -1.72
CA ALA A 310 16.11 -9.66 -2.19
C ALA A 310 14.65 -9.68 -1.70
N ARG A 311 14.31 -8.67 -0.92
CA ARG A 311 12.95 -8.35 -0.44
C ARG A 311 12.54 -6.92 -0.78
N ASP A 312 13.37 -6.19 -1.53
CA ASP A 312 13.05 -4.87 -2.07
C ASP A 312 11.77 -4.89 -2.89
N VAL A 313 11.56 -5.93 -3.72
CA VAL A 313 10.32 -6.13 -4.48
C VAL A 313 9.10 -6.37 -3.57
N VAL A 314 9.30 -6.97 -2.40
CA VAL A 314 8.24 -7.17 -1.40
C VAL A 314 7.90 -5.83 -0.73
N ALA A 315 8.93 -5.07 -0.35
CA ALA A 315 8.77 -3.73 0.23
C ALA A 315 8.14 -2.73 -0.75
N GLU A 316 8.50 -2.82 -2.04
CA GLU A 316 7.90 -1.99 -3.09
C GLU A 316 6.41 -2.32 -3.28
N PHE A 317 6.02 -3.60 -3.24
CA PHE A 317 4.62 -3.99 -3.26
C PHE A 317 3.86 -3.44 -2.04
N ALA A 318 4.43 -3.57 -0.84
CA ALA A 318 3.84 -2.98 0.37
C ALA A 318 3.69 -1.46 0.28
N TYR A 319 4.64 -0.75 -0.37
CA TYR A 319 4.51 0.68 -0.66
C TYR A 319 3.32 0.97 -1.57
N ILE A 320 3.15 0.19 -2.65
CA ILE A 320 2.05 0.42 -3.60
C ILE A 320 0.70 0.18 -2.93
N THR A 321 0.57 -0.89 -2.12
CA THR A 321 -0.66 -1.15 -1.38
C THR A 321 -0.98 -0.05 -0.36
N ALA A 322 0.03 0.49 0.30
CA ALA A 322 -0.12 1.64 1.19
C ALA A 322 -0.55 2.90 0.44
N GLN A 323 0.01 3.14 -0.77
CA GLN A 323 -0.36 4.29 -1.60
C GLN A 323 -1.81 4.21 -2.09
N ILE A 324 -2.27 3.05 -2.56
CA ILE A 324 -3.68 2.81 -2.90
C ILE A 324 -4.57 3.11 -1.68
N GLY A 325 -4.18 2.64 -0.49
CA GLY A 325 -4.90 2.92 0.75
C GLY A 325 -4.98 4.42 1.06
N ILE A 326 -3.91 5.19 0.84
CA ILE A 326 -3.88 6.64 1.04
C ILE A 326 -4.84 7.34 0.08
N ASP A 327 -4.83 6.97 -1.20
CA ASP A 327 -5.66 7.61 -2.21
C ASP A 327 -7.16 7.31 -1.97
N MET A 328 -7.49 6.06 -1.57
CA MET A 328 -8.83 5.72 -1.09
C MET A 328 -9.22 6.49 0.19
N SER A 329 -8.29 6.65 1.14
CA SER A 329 -8.54 7.36 2.40
C SER A 329 -8.90 8.83 2.17
N ARG A 330 -8.31 9.50 1.19
CA ARG A 330 -8.62 10.89 0.85
C ARG A 330 -10.06 11.03 0.33
N LEU A 331 -10.48 10.15 -0.57
CA LEU A 331 -11.86 10.11 -1.06
C LEU A 331 -12.83 9.74 0.07
N ALA A 332 -12.46 8.79 0.91
CA ALA A 332 -13.25 8.38 2.06
C ALA A 332 -13.49 9.53 3.06
N GLU A 333 -12.47 10.36 3.32
CA GLU A 333 -12.60 11.56 4.17
C GLU A 333 -13.65 12.52 3.61
N GLU A 334 -13.62 12.79 2.30
CA GLU A 334 -14.61 13.65 1.66
C GLU A 334 -16.02 13.07 1.73
N ILE A 335 -16.19 11.76 1.52
CA ILE A 335 -17.50 11.10 1.64
C ILE A 335 -18.03 11.21 3.07
N VAL A 336 -17.20 11.03 4.10
CA VAL A 336 -17.59 11.22 5.50
C VAL A 336 -18.07 12.64 5.75
N LEU A 337 -17.32 13.66 5.29
CA LEU A 337 -17.70 15.06 5.40
C LEU A 337 -19.00 15.35 4.65
N TRP A 338 -19.11 14.90 3.40
CA TRP A 338 -20.25 15.15 2.53
C TRP A 338 -21.54 14.46 3.01
N ASN A 339 -21.42 13.34 3.72
CA ASN A 339 -22.57 12.65 4.30
C ASN A 339 -23.09 13.28 5.59
N THR A 340 -22.36 14.24 6.20
CA THR A 340 -22.84 14.97 7.38
C THR A 340 -24.05 15.81 7.04
N LYS A 341 -24.89 16.11 8.04
CA LYS A 341 -26.04 16.98 7.86
C LYS A 341 -25.65 18.41 7.50
N GLU A 342 -24.49 18.85 7.97
CA GLU A 342 -23.93 20.18 7.71
C GLU A 342 -23.60 20.37 6.23
N PHE A 343 -22.96 19.39 5.59
CA PHE A 343 -22.72 19.38 4.14
C PHE A 343 -23.97 18.96 3.39
N GLY A 344 -24.48 17.76 3.65
CA GLY A 344 -25.66 17.20 2.99
C GLY A 344 -25.48 16.99 1.49
N PHE A 345 -24.25 16.72 1.04
CA PHE A 345 -23.89 16.58 -0.38
C PHE A 345 -24.14 15.20 -0.92
N VAL A 346 -24.07 14.16 -0.08
CA VAL A 346 -24.25 12.76 -0.48
C VAL A 346 -25.20 12.03 0.45
N ARG A 347 -25.82 11.00 -0.10
CA ARG A 347 -26.58 9.99 0.63
C ARG A 347 -26.05 8.59 0.28
N LEU A 348 -25.69 7.85 1.30
CA LEU A 348 -25.26 6.46 1.15
C LEU A 348 -26.48 5.53 1.00
N SER A 349 -26.33 4.49 0.19
CA SER A 349 -27.29 3.39 0.11
C SER A 349 -27.40 2.65 1.45
N ASP A 350 -28.57 2.11 1.74
CA ASP A 350 -28.80 1.30 2.94
C ASP A 350 -27.92 0.03 2.97
N SER A 351 -27.59 -0.51 1.80
CA SER A 351 -26.72 -1.70 1.68
C SER A 351 -25.24 -1.41 1.97
N PHE A 352 -24.83 -0.14 1.97
CA PHE A 352 -23.44 0.30 2.21
C PHE A 352 -23.32 1.27 3.40
N SER A 353 -24.29 1.23 4.30
CA SER A 353 -24.28 2.01 5.54
C SER A 353 -24.75 1.15 6.71
N THR A 354 -24.38 1.53 7.93
CA THR A 354 -24.91 0.86 9.13
C THR A 354 -25.78 1.80 9.93
N GLY A 355 -26.65 1.22 10.76
CA GLY A 355 -27.49 1.95 11.69
C GLY A 355 -26.89 1.97 13.10
N SER A 356 -27.60 2.65 14.00
CA SER A 356 -27.29 2.64 15.43
C SER A 356 -28.28 1.75 16.16
N SER A 357 -27.80 0.92 17.10
CA SER A 357 -28.64 0.08 17.95
C SER A 357 -29.51 0.90 18.92
N ILE A 358 -29.17 2.17 19.16
CA ILE A 358 -29.85 3.07 20.12
C ILE A 358 -30.50 4.29 19.45
N MET A 359 -30.02 4.69 18.27
CA MET A 359 -30.49 5.86 17.53
C MET A 359 -31.10 5.44 16.19
N PRO A 360 -32.43 5.24 16.09
CA PRO A 360 -33.05 4.67 14.87
C PRO A 360 -32.87 5.51 13.62
N GLN A 361 -32.64 6.81 13.76
CA GLN A 361 -32.47 7.77 12.65
C GLN A 361 -31.04 7.81 12.09
N LYS A 362 -30.05 7.20 12.79
CA LYS A 362 -28.63 7.34 12.44
C LYS A 362 -28.22 6.35 11.37
N LYS A 363 -27.57 6.86 10.33
CA LYS A 363 -26.85 6.09 9.31
C LYS A 363 -25.38 6.51 9.33
N ASN A 364 -24.48 5.55 9.31
CA ASN A 364 -23.03 5.79 9.40
C ASN A 364 -22.35 5.45 8.07
N PRO A 365 -21.32 6.21 7.67
CA PRO A 365 -20.51 5.93 6.49
C PRO A 365 -19.38 4.93 6.79
N ASP A 366 -19.70 3.76 7.37
CA ASP A 366 -18.71 2.84 7.95
C ASP A 366 -17.66 2.38 6.95
N ILE A 367 -18.03 2.17 5.67
CA ILE A 367 -17.06 1.75 4.64
C ILE A 367 -15.99 2.84 4.43
N ALA A 368 -16.41 4.10 4.39
CA ALA A 368 -15.48 5.21 4.26
C ALA A 368 -14.60 5.36 5.51
N GLU A 369 -15.17 5.19 6.70
CA GLU A 369 -14.40 5.22 7.96
C GLU A 369 -13.41 4.06 8.05
N LEU A 370 -13.81 2.84 7.63
CA LEU A 370 -12.93 1.67 7.57
C LEU A 370 -11.82 1.85 6.54
N ALA A 371 -12.07 2.49 5.40
CA ALA A 371 -11.03 2.79 4.41
C ALA A 371 -9.95 3.70 5.00
N ARG A 372 -10.34 4.75 5.76
CA ARG A 372 -9.38 5.60 6.50
C ARG A 372 -8.59 4.80 7.53
N GLY A 373 -9.26 3.98 8.34
CA GLY A 373 -8.62 3.18 9.38
C GLY A 373 -7.65 2.14 8.79
N LYS A 374 -8.07 1.44 7.74
CA LYS A 374 -7.26 0.40 7.09
C LYS A 374 -6.06 0.97 6.33
N SER A 375 -6.11 2.21 5.83
CA SER A 375 -4.94 2.86 5.22
C SER A 375 -3.79 3.02 6.21
N GLY A 376 -4.09 3.32 7.48
CA GLY A 376 -3.09 3.35 8.56
C GLY A 376 -2.45 1.98 8.82
N ARG A 377 -3.22 0.89 8.70
CA ARG A 377 -2.71 -0.49 8.80
C ARG A 377 -1.75 -0.82 7.65
N LEU A 378 -2.10 -0.48 6.40
CA LEU A 378 -1.23 -0.67 5.23
C LEU A 378 0.09 0.10 5.36
N ILE A 379 0.06 1.34 5.86
CA ILE A 379 1.25 2.14 6.17
C ILE A 379 2.09 1.45 7.26
N GLY A 380 1.46 0.91 8.30
CA GLY A 380 2.12 0.18 9.37
C GLY A 380 2.84 -1.08 8.85
N ASN A 381 2.20 -1.84 7.96
CA ASN A 381 2.78 -3.02 7.31
C ASN A 381 4.06 -2.67 6.52
N LEU A 382 4.02 -1.60 5.72
CA LEU A 382 5.21 -1.10 5.02
C LEU A 382 6.31 -0.68 5.99
N ALA A 383 5.97 0.10 7.01
CA ALA A 383 6.96 0.61 7.97
C ALA A 383 7.65 -0.52 8.75
N GLY A 384 6.88 -1.51 9.21
CA GLY A 384 7.40 -2.70 9.89
C GLY A 384 8.36 -3.50 9.01
N LEU A 385 7.96 -3.74 7.76
CA LEU A 385 8.79 -4.46 6.79
C LEU A 385 10.12 -3.72 6.51
N LEU A 386 10.08 -2.41 6.28
CA LEU A 386 11.30 -1.61 6.09
C LEU A 386 12.21 -1.64 7.32
N ALA A 387 11.64 -1.62 8.53
CA ALA A 387 12.40 -1.74 9.77
C ALA A 387 13.08 -3.10 9.90
N THR A 388 12.44 -4.18 9.49
CA THR A 388 13.02 -5.52 9.44
C THR A 388 14.20 -5.57 8.45
N LEU A 389 14.04 -5.05 7.25
CA LEU A 389 15.01 -5.18 6.17
C LEU A 389 16.31 -4.38 6.39
N LYS A 390 16.24 -3.21 7.05
CA LYS A 390 17.37 -2.24 7.13
C LYS A 390 18.66 -2.73 7.75
N GLY A 391 18.62 -3.74 8.60
CA GLY A 391 19.77 -4.16 9.43
C GLY A 391 20.27 -5.56 9.12
N MET A 392 19.77 -6.21 8.07
CA MET A 392 20.12 -7.59 7.74
C MET A 392 21.32 -7.68 6.79
N PRO A 393 22.21 -8.67 6.98
CA PRO A 393 23.21 -9.03 5.98
C PRO A 393 22.53 -9.71 4.76
N LEU A 394 23.32 -9.91 3.70
CA LEU A 394 22.86 -10.62 2.50
C LEU A 394 22.54 -12.11 2.77
N ALA A 395 22.03 -12.80 1.75
CA ALA A 395 21.50 -14.15 1.78
C ALA A 395 20.24 -14.26 2.66
N TYR A 396 20.09 -15.32 3.43
CA TYR A 396 18.89 -15.54 4.24
C TYR A 396 19.22 -15.52 5.73
N ASN A 397 18.44 -14.74 6.47
CA ASN A 397 18.39 -14.75 7.92
C ASN A 397 16.94 -14.96 8.35
N ARG A 398 16.73 -15.50 9.54
CA ARG A 398 15.38 -15.86 10.01
C ARG A 398 14.44 -14.66 10.20
N ASP A 399 15.00 -13.46 10.31
CA ASP A 399 14.27 -12.18 10.25
C ASP A 399 13.35 -12.08 9.02
N LEU A 400 13.74 -12.70 7.89
CA LEU A 400 12.93 -12.77 6.66
C LEU A 400 11.66 -13.62 6.80
N GLN A 401 11.39 -14.22 7.96
CA GLN A 401 10.11 -14.82 8.27
C GLN A 401 9.02 -13.74 8.42
N GLU A 402 9.43 -12.53 8.85
CA GLU A 402 8.56 -11.36 9.02
C GLU A 402 8.23 -10.63 7.69
N ASP A 403 8.70 -11.11 6.54
CA ASP A 403 8.40 -10.50 5.24
C ASP A 403 7.00 -10.82 4.72
N LYS A 404 6.36 -11.88 5.23
CA LYS A 404 5.13 -12.46 4.69
C LYS A 404 3.86 -11.86 5.28
N GLU A 405 3.72 -11.86 6.61
CA GLU A 405 2.50 -11.41 7.27
C GLU A 405 2.09 -9.99 6.87
N PRO A 406 3.02 -8.99 6.80
CA PRO A 406 2.64 -7.64 6.39
C PRO A 406 2.05 -7.55 4.98
N VAL A 407 2.60 -8.31 4.02
CA VAL A 407 2.09 -8.26 2.64
C VAL A 407 0.85 -9.14 2.44
N PHE A 408 0.74 -10.25 3.15
CA PHE A 408 -0.48 -11.07 3.17
C PHE A 408 -1.67 -10.29 3.75
N ASP A 409 -1.44 -9.60 4.85
CA ASP A 409 -2.43 -8.72 5.46
C ASP A 409 -2.82 -7.55 4.54
N SER A 410 -1.83 -6.98 3.82
CA SER A 410 -2.08 -5.89 2.87
C SER A 410 -2.92 -6.36 1.69
N VAL A 411 -2.62 -7.54 1.13
CA VAL A 411 -3.40 -8.19 0.07
C VAL A 411 -4.84 -8.41 0.54
N LEU A 412 -5.03 -9.13 1.64
CA LEU A 412 -6.36 -9.42 2.18
C LEU A 412 -7.16 -8.14 2.47
N THR A 413 -6.48 -7.12 3.01
CA THR A 413 -7.11 -5.83 3.31
C THR A 413 -7.64 -5.17 2.04
N LEU A 414 -6.86 -5.12 0.95
CA LEU A 414 -7.29 -4.48 -0.29
C LEU A 414 -8.33 -5.30 -1.05
N GLU A 415 -8.19 -6.63 -1.11
CA GLU A 415 -9.14 -7.50 -1.80
C GLU A 415 -10.54 -7.49 -1.15
N VAL A 416 -10.63 -7.22 0.15
CA VAL A 416 -11.91 -7.03 0.85
C VAL A 416 -12.41 -5.60 0.77
N LEU A 417 -11.51 -4.60 0.88
CA LEU A 417 -11.89 -3.20 0.95
C LEU A 417 -12.29 -2.62 -0.41
N LEU A 418 -11.54 -2.92 -1.48
CA LEU A 418 -11.80 -2.35 -2.81
C LEU A 418 -13.21 -2.66 -3.34
N PRO A 419 -13.71 -3.92 -3.31
CA PRO A 419 -15.07 -4.21 -3.77
C PRO A 419 -16.15 -3.50 -2.93
N ALA A 420 -15.99 -3.44 -1.61
CA ALA A 420 -16.93 -2.76 -0.73
C ALA A 420 -16.95 -1.24 -0.99
N PHE A 421 -15.78 -0.65 -1.19
CA PHE A 421 -15.63 0.77 -1.48
C PHE A 421 -16.19 1.12 -2.86
N THR A 422 -15.91 0.29 -3.88
CA THR A 422 -16.47 0.44 -5.23
C THR A 422 -17.99 0.40 -5.21
N GLY A 423 -18.60 -0.58 -4.56
CA GLY A 423 -20.05 -0.69 -4.44
C GLY A 423 -20.67 0.50 -3.69
N MET A 424 -19.97 1.06 -2.69
CA MET A 424 -20.39 2.30 -2.05
C MET A 424 -20.41 3.46 -3.05
N ILE A 425 -19.37 3.63 -3.88
CA ILE A 425 -19.28 4.68 -4.90
C ILE A 425 -20.36 4.49 -5.97
N GLU A 426 -20.58 3.29 -6.48
CA GLU A 426 -21.60 2.99 -7.51
C GLU A 426 -23.02 3.38 -7.07
N THR A 427 -23.29 3.25 -5.77
CA THR A 427 -24.62 3.49 -5.19
C THR A 427 -24.75 4.83 -4.48
N LEU A 428 -23.72 5.68 -4.55
CA LEU A 428 -23.73 7.00 -3.92
C LEU A 428 -24.69 7.95 -4.66
N GLU A 429 -25.59 8.59 -3.92
CA GLU A 429 -26.49 9.59 -4.46
C GLU A 429 -25.99 11.00 -4.11
N PHE A 430 -25.89 11.87 -5.12
CA PHE A 430 -25.45 13.26 -4.94
C PHE A 430 -26.64 14.20 -4.82
N ASN A 431 -26.60 15.12 -3.88
CA ASN A 431 -27.60 16.16 -3.68
C ASN A 431 -27.21 17.42 -4.47
N ALA A 432 -27.53 17.40 -5.76
CA ALA A 432 -27.23 18.49 -6.67
C ALA A 432 -27.82 19.83 -6.24
N GLU A 433 -29.03 19.83 -5.64
CA GLU A 433 -29.70 21.05 -5.16
C GLU A 433 -28.90 21.70 -4.04
N ARG A 434 -28.45 20.91 -3.06
CA ARG A 434 -27.64 21.41 -1.93
C ARG A 434 -26.27 21.90 -2.38
N MET A 435 -25.64 21.23 -3.32
CA MET A 435 -24.38 21.64 -3.92
C MET A 435 -24.53 22.98 -4.65
N ALA A 436 -25.59 23.12 -5.46
CA ALA A 436 -25.88 24.36 -6.21
C ALA A 436 -26.21 25.53 -5.30
N GLU A 437 -26.96 25.30 -4.20
CA GLU A 437 -27.26 26.32 -3.17
C GLU A 437 -26.00 26.91 -2.55
N LEU A 438 -24.99 26.06 -2.29
CA LEU A 438 -23.75 26.49 -1.62
C LEU A 438 -22.67 27.00 -2.59
N ALA A 439 -22.77 26.71 -3.87
CA ALA A 439 -21.73 27.05 -4.84
C ALA A 439 -21.42 28.54 -4.94
N PRO A 440 -22.40 29.50 -4.91
CA PRO A 440 -22.10 30.92 -4.95
C PRO A 440 -21.65 31.50 -3.60
N GLN A 441 -21.93 30.79 -2.48
CA GLN A 441 -21.74 31.33 -1.12
C GLN A 441 -20.28 31.57 -0.76
N GLY A 442 -20.08 32.55 0.14
CA GLY A 442 -18.76 32.93 0.62
C GLY A 442 -17.95 33.72 -0.42
N TYR A 443 -18.66 34.48 -1.23
CA TYR A 443 -18.06 35.35 -2.26
C TYR A 443 -17.18 34.57 -3.25
N SER A 444 -17.57 33.34 -3.55
CA SER A 444 -16.76 32.39 -4.35
C SER A 444 -16.46 32.88 -5.77
N LEU A 445 -17.24 33.86 -6.26
CA LEU A 445 -17.08 34.48 -7.58
C LEU A 445 -16.11 35.67 -7.61
N ALA A 446 -15.52 36.06 -6.48
CA ALA A 446 -14.65 37.23 -6.38
C ALA A 446 -13.43 37.14 -7.33
N THR A 447 -12.77 35.98 -7.38
CA THR A 447 -11.61 35.76 -8.27
C THR A 447 -12.02 35.93 -9.74
N ASP A 448 -13.22 35.50 -10.12
CA ASP A 448 -13.71 35.63 -11.49
C ASP A 448 -13.89 37.08 -11.91
N VAL A 449 -14.37 37.93 -10.98
CA VAL A 449 -14.47 39.39 -11.19
C VAL A 449 -13.09 40.00 -11.38
N ALA A 450 -12.12 39.69 -10.52
CA ALA A 450 -10.77 40.20 -10.65
C ALA A 450 -10.11 39.80 -11.98
N GLU A 451 -10.25 38.53 -12.38
CA GLU A 451 -9.71 38.04 -13.65
C GLU A 451 -10.45 38.64 -14.87
N TRP A 452 -11.78 38.84 -14.75
CA TRP A 452 -12.55 39.53 -15.78
C TRP A 452 -12.07 40.97 -15.97
N LEU A 453 -11.83 41.72 -14.89
CA LEU A 453 -11.27 43.07 -14.94
C LEU A 453 -9.89 43.10 -15.62
N VAL A 454 -9.04 42.11 -15.31
CA VAL A 454 -7.72 41.97 -15.99
C VAL A 454 -7.91 41.77 -17.51
N LYS A 455 -8.89 40.96 -17.94
CA LYS A 455 -9.22 40.79 -19.36
C LYS A 455 -9.73 42.07 -20.00
N GLN A 456 -10.26 43.05 -19.22
CA GLN A 456 -10.61 44.40 -19.64
C GLN A 456 -9.44 45.36 -19.55
N HIS A 457 -8.20 44.87 -19.44
CA HIS A 457 -6.94 45.64 -19.34
C HIS A 457 -6.79 46.46 -18.05
N VAL A 458 -7.55 46.20 -16.99
CA VAL A 458 -7.32 46.73 -15.67
C VAL A 458 -6.10 46.03 -15.06
N SER A 459 -5.20 46.77 -14.38
CA SER A 459 -4.05 46.12 -13.75
C SER A 459 -4.52 45.14 -12.69
N PHE A 460 -3.79 44.03 -12.48
CA PHE A 460 -4.18 43.04 -11.48
C PHE A 460 -4.32 43.65 -10.07
N ARG A 461 -3.46 44.62 -9.73
CA ARG A 461 -3.52 45.31 -8.44
C ARG A 461 -4.85 46.06 -8.28
N ASP A 462 -5.22 46.84 -9.29
CA ASP A 462 -6.45 47.65 -9.27
C ASP A 462 -7.66 46.73 -9.35
N ALA A 463 -7.62 45.66 -10.15
CA ALA A 463 -8.66 44.65 -10.23
C ALA A 463 -8.92 43.97 -8.86
N HIS A 464 -7.85 43.65 -8.13
CA HIS A 464 -7.95 43.06 -6.81
C HIS A 464 -8.53 44.05 -5.79
N GLU A 465 -8.15 45.32 -5.84
CA GLU A 465 -8.68 46.39 -4.97
C GLU A 465 -10.19 46.59 -5.24
N ILE A 466 -10.59 46.75 -6.50
CA ILE A 466 -12.00 46.90 -6.93
C ILE A 466 -12.82 45.68 -6.46
N THR A 467 -12.29 44.47 -6.64
CA THR A 467 -12.97 43.25 -6.20
C THR A 467 -13.09 43.18 -4.68
N GLY A 468 -12.06 43.61 -3.94
CA GLY A 468 -12.10 43.72 -2.49
C GLY A 468 -13.17 44.70 -1.99
N GLU A 469 -13.36 45.84 -2.70
CA GLU A 469 -14.44 46.78 -2.40
C GLU A 469 -15.83 46.19 -2.68
N LEU A 470 -15.96 45.42 -3.77
CA LEU A 470 -17.20 44.71 -4.11
C LEU A 470 -17.56 43.67 -3.03
N VAL A 471 -16.57 42.87 -2.59
CA VAL A 471 -16.77 41.89 -1.50
C VAL A 471 -17.20 42.59 -0.23
N ARG A 472 -16.52 43.65 0.19
CA ARG A 472 -16.89 44.42 1.38
C ARG A 472 -18.30 44.99 1.29
N PHE A 473 -18.68 45.54 0.14
CA PHE A 473 -20.01 46.04 -0.12
C PHE A 473 -21.10 44.98 0.05
N ALA A 474 -20.86 43.76 -0.50
CA ALA A 474 -21.76 42.64 -0.37
C ALA A 474 -21.85 42.14 1.09
N GLU A 475 -20.71 42.05 1.78
CA GLU A 475 -20.62 41.65 3.20
C GLU A 475 -21.42 42.58 4.11
N GLU A 476 -21.27 43.91 3.91
CA GLU A 476 -22.00 44.91 4.71
C GLU A 476 -23.53 44.82 4.53
N ARG A 477 -24.00 44.28 3.41
CA ARG A 477 -25.42 44.09 3.07
C ARG A 477 -25.95 42.69 3.35
N GLY A 478 -25.06 41.73 3.62
CA GLY A 478 -25.40 40.32 3.82
C GLY A 478 -25.96 39.67 2.57
N ILE A 479 -25.44 40.03 1.38
CA ILE A 479 -25.80 39.47 0.07
C ILE A 479 -24.58 38.87 -0.59
N GLU A 480 -24.77 37.95 -1.53
CA GLU A 480 -23.69 37.37 -2.35
C GLU A 480 -23.39 38.29 -3.58
N LEU A 481 -22.26 38.06 -4.25
CA LEU A 481 -21.78 38.94 -5.32
C LEU A 481 -22.72 38.99 -6.54
N ASP A 482 -23.38 37.90 -6.84
CA ASP A 482 -24.34 37.79 -7.94
C ASP A 482 -25.67 38.54 -7.66
N GLU A 483 -25.94 38.84 -6.39
CA GLU A 483 -27.13 39.60 -5.95
C GLU A 483 -26.92 41.12 -5.98
N VAL A 484 -25.68 41.61 -6.15
CA VAL A 484 -25.39 43.06 -6.24
C VAL A 484 -26.02 43.63 -7.51
N SER A 485 -26.73 44.76 -7.40
CA SER A 485 -27.40 45.41 -8.55
C SER A 485 -26.40 46.03 -9.54
N ASP A 486 -26.82 46.22 -10.81
CA ASP A 486 -25.97 46.85 -11.83
C ASP A 486 -25.62 48.31 -11.48
N ASP A 487 -26.53 49.03 -10.83
CA ASP A 487 -26.31 50.38 -10.38
C ASP A 487 -25.25 50.41 -9.26
N ASP A 488 -25.36 49.50 -8.25
CA ASP A 488 -24.36 49.37 -7.17
C ASP A 488 -22.98 48.96 -7.74
N LEU A 489 -22.92 48.05 -8.71
CA LEU A 489 -21.66 47.66 -9.37
C LEU A 489 -20.97 48.89 -9.99
N LEU A 490 -21.69 49.72 -10.74
CA LEU A 490 -21.17 50.94 -11.35
C LEU A 490 -20.77 52.02 -10.31
N ASP A 491 -21.50 52.08 -9.16
CA ASP A 491 -21.18 52.99 -8.05
C ASP A 491 -19.86 52.57 -7.34
N ILE A 492 -19.58 51.25 -7.26
CA ILE A 492 -18.32 50.75 -6.69
C ILE A 492 -17.15 51.07 -7.64
N SER A 493 -17.32 50.80 -8.93
CA SER A 493 -16.30 51.11 -9.92
C SER A 493 -16.87 51.24 -11.32
N PRO A 494 -16.48 52.26 -12.11
CA PRO A 494 -16.91 52.41 -13.52
C PRO A 494 -16.37 51.26 -14.40
N HIS A 495 -15.46 50.43 -13.92
CA HIS A 495 -14.98 49.24 -14.60
C HIS A 495 -15.90 48.03 -14.40
N LEU A 496 -16.79 48.01 -13.39
CA LEU A 496 -17.75 46.95 -13.14
C LEU A 496 -19.03 47.19 -13.98
N THR A 497 -18.88 47.15 -15.29
CA THR A 497 -20.01 47.31 -16.20
C THR A 497 -20.93 46.07 -16.17
N PRO A 498 -22.22 46.18 -16.65
CA PRO A 498 -23.15 45.04 -16.63
C PRO A 498 -22.64 43.77 -17.33
N GLU A 499 -21.64 43.89 -18.21
CA GLU A 499 -20.99 42.74 -18.86
C GLU A 499 -20.27 41.82 -17.86
N VAL A 500 -19.93 42.26 -16.64
CA VAL A 500 -19.35 41.43 -15.57
C VAL A 500 -20.31 40.30 -15.17
N ARG A 501 -21.62 40.41 -15.46
CA ARG A 501 -22.61 39.36 -15.23
C ARG A 501 -22.26 38.02 -15.86
N VAL A 502 -21.46 38.02 -16.91
CA VAL A 502 -20.98 36.79 -17.55
C VAL A 502 -20.19 35.89 -16.60
N VAL A 503 -19.48 36.48 -15.63
CA VAL A 503 -18.73 35.80 -14.61
C VAL A 503 -19.33 35.92 -13.20
N LEU A 504 -20.28 36.81 -12.98
CA LEU A 504 -21.06 36.93 -11.74
C LEU A 504 -22.22 35.94 -11.73
N ASN A 505 -21.96 34.71 -12.15
CA ASN A 505 -22.84 33.57 -11.98
C ASN A 505 -22.00 32.30 -11.95
N VAL A 506 -22.47 31.30 -11.21
CA VAL A 506 -21.75 30.06 -10.95
C VAL A 506 -21.40 29.32 -12.25
N ARG A 507 -22.31 29.26 -13.22
CA ARG A 507 -22.05 28.58 -14.48
C ARG A 507 -21.01 29.30 -15.33
N GLY A 508 -21.09 30.62 -15.42
CA GLY A 508 -20.12 31.44 -16.14
C GLY A 508 -18.73 31.33 -15.51
N SER A 509 -18.66 31.29 -14.17
CA SER A 509 -17.43 31.05 -13.42
C SER A 509 -16.78 29.71 -13.83
N VAL A 510 -17.53 28.61 -13.79
CA VAL A 510 -17.06 27.27 -14.19
C VAL A 510 -16.59 27.27 -15.65
N ASP A 511 -17.43 27.73 -16.59
CA ASP A 511 -17.14 27.66 -18.02
C ASP A 511 -16.01 28.62 -18.47
N SER A 512 -15.71 29.65 -17.69
CA SER A 512 -14.56 30.55 -17.97
C SER A 512 -13.20 29.90 -17.75
N ARG A 513 -13.13 28.77 -17.03
CA ARG A 513 -11.89 28.02 -16.71
C ARG A 513 -11.59 26.97 -17.79
N ASP A 514 -11.48 27.44 -19.05
CA ASP A 514 -11.30 26.63 -20.26
C ASP A 514 -9.81 26.32 -20.58
N GLY A 515 -8.92 26.40 -19.60
CA GLY A 515 -7.55 25.93 -19.72
C GLY A 515 -7.46 24.39 -19.64
N ILE A 516 -6.41 23.81 -20.20
CA ILE A 516 -6.14 22.35 -20.06
C ILE A 516 -6.13 21.97 -18.57
N GLY A 517 -6.91 20.95 -18.21
CA GLY A 517 -7.06 20.52 -16.82
C GLY A 517 -8.01 21.38 -15.98
N GLY A 518 -8.65 22.39 -16.58
CA GLY A 518 -9.65 23.25 -15.91
C GLY A 518 -10.99 22.55 -15.69
N THR A 519 -11.88 23.23 -14.96
CA THR A 519 -13.20 22.71 -14.58
C THR A 519 -14.30 23.01 -15.61
N ALA A 520 -14.01 23.74 -16.72
CA ALA A 520 -15.01 24.01 -17.75
C ALA A 520 -15.59 22.71 -18.33
N THR A 521 -16.88 22.73 -18.67
CA THR A 521 -17.64 21.55 -19.10
C THR A 521 -16.95 20.76 -20.23
N ASN A 522 -16.46 21.46 -21.27
CA ASN A 522 -15.73 20.85 -22.39
C ASN A 522 -14.41 20.20 -21.92
N ARG A 523 -13.70 20.81 -20.97
CA ARG A 523 -12.44 20.29 -20.43
C ARG A 523 -12.65 19.05 -19.57
N VAL A 524 -13.73 19.00 -18.82
CA VAL A 524 -14.09 17.81 -18.02
C VAL A 524 -14.51 16.65 -18.94
N ALA A 525 -15.24 16.92 -20.01
CA ALA A 525 -15.56 15.91 -21.01
C ALA A 525 -14.29 15.33 -21.69
N GLU A 526 -13.33 16.19 -22.03
CA GLU A 526 -12.01 15.77 -22.55
C GLU A 526 -11.25 14.90 -21.53
N GLN A 527 -11.22 15.30 -20.26
CA GLN A 527 -10.57 14.54 -19.18
C GLN A 527 -11.21 13.15 -19.00
N LEU A 528 -12.54 13.06 -19.04
CA LEU A 528 -13.25 11.79 -18.92
C LEU A 528 -12.92 10.86 -20.11
N ALA A 529 -12.88 11.39 -21.32
CA ALA A 529 -12.53 10.63 -22.51
C ALA A 529 -11.06 10.14 -22.45
N GLU A 530 -10.13 11.00 -22.04
CA GLU A 530 -8.72 10.64 -21.86
C GLU A 530 -8.55 9.56 -20.78
N LEU A 531 -9.22 9.71 -19.63
CA LEU A 531 -9.20 8.73 -18.55
C LEU A 531 -9.69 7.36 -19.05
N THR A 532 -10.84 7.34 -19.73
CA THR A 532 -11.44 6.10 -20.26
C THR A 532 -10.48 5.38 -21.21
N GLU A 533 -9.86 6.12 -22.14
CA GLU A 533 -8.90 5.54 -23.08
C GLU A 533 -7.64 5.03 -22.34
N ARG A 534 -7.14 5.78 -21.37
CA ARG A 534 -5.97 5.37 -20.60
C ARG A 534 -6.22 4.10 -19.79
N VAL A 535 -7.37 4.01 -19.11
CA VAL A 535 -7.78 2.80 -18.36
C VAL A 535 -7.99 1.63 -19.31
N ARG A 536 -8.58 1.84 -20.49
CA ARG A 536 -8.73 0.81 -21.52
C ARG A 536 -7.37 0.25 -21.98
N VAL A 537 -6.39 1.12 -22.22
CA VAL A 537 -5.03 0.73 -22.61
C VAL A 537 -4.35 -0.05 -21.47
N LEU A 538 -4.47 0.44 -20.26
CA LEU A 538 -3.92 -0.24 -19.07
C LEU A 538 -4.57 -1.61 -18.86
N GLY A 539 -5.89 -1.73 -18.99
CA GLY A 539 -6.64 -2.98 -18.84
C GLY A 539 -6.40 -4.00 -19.96
N SER A 540 -5.98 -3.54 -21.16
CA SER A 540 -5.64 -4.42 -22.29
C SER A 540 -4.19 -4.94 -22.29
N ALA A 541 -3.36 -4.48 -21.36
CA ALA A 541 -1.98 -4.94 -21.25
C ALA A 541 -1.93 -6.40 -20.80
N PRO A 542 -0.85 -7.16 -21.15
CA PRO A 542 -0.69 -8.53 -20.71
C PRO A 542 -0.84 -8.62 -19.19
N ALA A 543 -1.64 -9.59 -18.75
CA ALA A 543 -1.83 -9.85 -17.34
C ALA A 543 -0.49 -10.07 -16.64
N PHE A 544 -0.37 -9.57 -15.43
CA PHE A 544 0.63 -10.06 -14.49
C PHE A 544 0.48 -11.59 -14.46
N GLY A 545 1.52 -12.35 -14.41
CA GLY A 545 1.23 -13.77 -14.32
C GLY A 545 2.45 -14.57 -13.96
N SER A 546 2.38 -15.25 -12.82
CA SER A 546 2.81 -16.63 -12.73
C SER A 546 2.02 -17.42 -13.78
N ALA A 547 2.61 -18.47 -14.37
CA ALA A 547 1.85 -19.39 -15.21
C ALA A 547 0.53 -19.66 -14.49
N GLN A 548 -0.58 -19.29 -15.11
CA GLN A 548 -1.89 -19.42 -14.51
C GLN A 548 -1.95 -20.79 -13.86
N LEU A 549 -2.16 -20.83 -12.55
CA LEU A 549 -2.66 -22.03 -11.91
C LEU A 549 -4.08 -22.20 -12.47
N GLU A 550 -4.15 -22.58 -13.76
CA GLU A 550 -5.41 -22.89 -14.39
C GLU A 550 -6.02 -24.00 -13.56
N THR A 551 -6.91 -23.60 -12.67
CA THR A 551 -7.93 -24.48 -12.16
C THR A 551 -8.74 -24.92 -13.38
N ARG A 552 -8.32 -26.04 -13.99
CA ARG A 552 -9.21 -26.78 -14.89
C ARG A 552 -10.39 -27.19 -14.02
N GLY A 553 -11.48 -26.37 -14.11
CA GLY A 553 -12.76 -26.64 -13.50
C GLY A 553 -13.41 -27.89 -14.10
#